data_d18a213df8081f4ad83e8a9bbfd3cd45
#
_entry.id   d18a213df8081f4ad83e8a9bbfd3cd45
#
_cell.length_a   1.000
_cell.length_b   1.000
_cell.length_c   1.000
_cell.angle_alpha   90.00
_cell.angle_beta   90.00
_cell.angle_gamma   90.00
#
_symmetry.space_group_name_H-M   'P 1'
#
loop_
_entity.id
_entity.type
_entity.pdbx_description
1 polymer ?
#
loop_
_entity_poly.entity_id
_entity_poly.type
_entity_poly.pdbx_seq_one_letter_code
_entity_poly.pdbx_strand_id
1 'polypeptide(L)'
;IGAAGIDGAGASTLKDDVFAAVAYCPINNLGNADAGYEWEYGAVRSDANTPALGGVAYSAGAQKAASAEIAATFPAYLDGLGLGVTSSTLAAAVTAQLKEEIERQIAKGTAVPQLGGSFTTARATLPNDWLTLTGTGTSAKVANIDYGKFVAYVAANQQLKSVVAFDAVGVTGNPNISGETNLFGSAASRYANFTAWSWNHNTVAGDASGQDDTGQDWAAYTASSSNTLARQIKLINPIAYLNTSADAAPYWYVRHGMVDRDTAFAMQETLYQAIKKDPSVKDVSFKLPYLVGHSGNYDVQEAFAWIKAKLDANP
;
A
#
# COMPACT_ATOMS: atom_id res chain seq x y z
N ILE A 1 3.49 -7.91 13.78
CA ILE A 1 3.17 -9.07 14.65
C ILE A 1 2.60 -10.20 13.79
N GLY A 2 1.51 -9.99 13.05
CA GLY A 2 0.86 -11.07 12.29
C GLY A 2 1.76 -11.81 11.29
N ALA A 3 2.85 -11.21 10.81
CA ALA A 3 3.79 -11.84 9.88
C ALA A 3 5.05 -12.37 10.56
N ALA A 4 5.44 -11.83 11.71
CA ALA A 4 6.74 -12.08 12.32
C ALA A 4 6.65 -12.63 13.74
N GLY A 5 5.49 -12.52 14.34
CA GLY A 5 5.35 -12.79 15.76
C GLY A 5 6.30 -11.96 16.63
N ILE A 6 6.51 -12.40 17.84
CA ILE A 6 7.46 -11.79 18.78
C ILE A 6 8.91 -12.11 18.38
N ASP A 7 9.15 -13.18 17.66
CA ASP A 7 10.49 -13.56 17.17
C ASP A 7 11.10 -12.48 16.26
N GLY A 8 10.26 -11.78 15.48
CA GLY A 8 10.68 -10.61 14.70
C GLY A 8 11.28 -9.50 15.54
N ALA A 9 10.89 -9.38 16.81
CA ALA A 9 11.46 -8.44 17.76
C ALA A 9 12.72 -8.99 18.48
N GLY A 10 13.11 -10.25 18.22
CA GLY A 10 14.26 -10.90 18.85
C GLY A 10 13.99 -11.43 20.28
N ALA A 11 12.73 -11.66 20.63
CA ALA A 11 12.31 -12.16 21.94
C ALA A 11 11.94 -13.65 21.86
N SER A 12 12.91 -14.50 21.51
CA SER A 12 12.72 -15.94 21.21
C SER A 12 12.16 -16.80 22.34
N THR A 13 12.03 -16.28 23.56
CA THR A 13 11.50 -17.03 24.71
C THR A 13 10.02 -16.78 24.95
N LEU A 14 9.41 -15.85 24.25
CA LEU A 14 8.01 -15.51 24.35
C LEU A 14 7.22 -16.18 23.22
N LYS A 15 6.04 -16.69 23.57
CA LYS A 15 5.08 -17.18 22.58
C LYS A 15 4.08 -16.08 22.26
N ASP A 16 3.68 -15.99 21.00
CA ASP A 16 2.72 -14.99 20.54
C ASP A 16 1.52 -15.59 19.81
N ASP A 17 1.51 -16.85 19.53
CA ASP A 17 0.39 -17.67 19.01
C ASP A 17 -0.77 -16.85 18.36
N VAL A 18 -0.41 -15.94 17.43
CA VAL A 18 -1.38 -15.09 16.74
C VAL A 18 -2.24 -15.95 15.83
N PHE A 19 -3.50 -16.16 16.21
CA PHE A 19 -4.42 -17.01 15.45
C PHE A 19 -4.84 -16.38 14.11
N ALA A 20 -5.14 -15.09 14.10
CA ALA A 20 -5.59 -14.39 12.90
C ALA A 20 -5.13 -12.93 12.89
N ALA A 21 -4.81 -12.43 11.70
CA ALA A 21 -4.54 -11.03 11.45
C ALA A 21 -5.68 -10.42 10.62
N VAL A 22 -6.23 -9.28 11.10
CA VAL A 22 -7.25 -8.50 10.40
C VAL A 22 -6.67 -7.15 10.05
N ALA A 23 -6.66 -6.79 8.78
CA ALA A 23 -6.10 -5.55 8.29
C ALA A 23 -7.06 -4.83 7.33
N TYR A 24 -7.41 -3.60 7.66
CA TYR A 24 -8.17 -2.69 6.81
C TYR A 24 -7.27 -1.60 6.27
N CYS A 25 -7.20 -1.48 4.95
CA CYS A 25 -6.38 -0.49 4.25
C CYS A 25 -4.94 -0.39 4.83
N PRO A 26 -4.22 -1.51 5.00
CA PRO A 26 -2.96 -1.51 5.72
C PRO A 26 -1.90 -0.69 4.99
N ILE A 27 -1.31 0.28 5.67
CA ILE A 27 -0.06 0.87 5.24
C ILE A 27 1.04 -0.11 5.66
N ASN A 28 1.70 -0.69 4.69
CA ASN A 28 2.71 -1.72 4.93
C ASN A 28 3.94 -1.50 4.06
N ASN A 29 5.06 -2.13 4.43
CA ASN A 29 6.28 -2.11 3.63
C ASN A 29 6.71 -0.66 3.29
N LEU A 30 6.77 0.19 4.30
CA LEU A 30 7.01 1.63 4.15
C LEU A 30 8.28 1.96 3.37
N GLY A 31 9.35 1.17 3.53
CA GLY A 31 10.58 1.38 2.76
C GLY A 31 10.42 1.31 1.23
N ASN A 32 9.32 0.76 0.72
CA ASN A 32 8.99 0.67 -0.71
C ASN A 32 7.61 1.25 -1.05
N ALA A 33 6.88 1.80 -0.06
CA ALA A 33 5.52 2.29 -0.26
C ALA A 33 5.47 3.47 -1.23
N ASP A 34 6.42 4.41 -1.14
CA ASP A 34 6.54 5.52 -2.08
C ASP A 34 6.83 5.03 -3.50
N ALA A 35 7.71 4.05 -3.65
CA ALA A 35 8.05 3.48 -4.94
C ALA A 35 6.82 2.80 -5.61
N GLY A 36 6.08 2.00 -4.85
CA GLY A 36 4.84 1.38 -5.33
C GLY A 36 3.75 2.39 -5.65
N TYR A 37 3.64 3.46 -4.85
CA TYR A 37 2.68 4.53 -5.06
C TYR A 37 2.95 5.31 -6.36
N GLU A 38 4.21 5.69 -6.57
CA GLU A 38 4.61 6.42 -7.77
C GLU A 38 4.61 5.54 -9.03
N TRP A 39 4.92 4.25 -8.90
CA TRP A 39 4.80 3.29 -10.00
C TRP A 39 3.34 3.19 -10.49
N GLU A 40 2.38 3.19 -9.58
CA GLU A 40 0.96 3.06 -9.91
C GLU A 40 0.36 4.38 -10.40
N TYR A 41 0.58 5.46 -9.66
CA TYR A 41 -0.09 6.74 -9.90
C TYR A 41 0.74 7.75 -10.71
N GLY A 42 2.03 7.51 -10.92
CA GLY A 42 2.92 8.46 -11.58
C GLY A 42 2.46 8.91 -12.97
N ALA A 43 1.92 7.97 -13.77
CA ALA A 43 1.42 8.27 -15.12
C ALA A 43 0.18 9.18 -15.14
N VAL A 44 -0.62 9.18 -14.05
CA VAL A 44 -1.85 9.99 -13.94
C VAL A 44 -1.66 11.25 -13.11
N ARG A 45 -0.43 11.51 -12.63
CA ARG A 45 -0.13 12.76 -11.92
C ARG A 45 -0.26 13.97 -12.81
N SER A 46 -0.91 15.00 -12.27
CA SER A 46 -0.89 16.34 -12.84
C SER A 46 0.47 17.01 -12.60
N ASP A 47 0.92 17.87 -13.53
CA ASP A 47 2.01 18.81 -13.30
C ASP A 47 1.58 19.99 -12.40
N ALA A 48 0.28 20.15 -12.16
CA ALA A 48 -0.22 21.16 -11.25
C ALA A 48 0.26 20.80 -9.84
N ASN A 49 1.05 21.69 -9.29
CA ASN A 49 1.59 21.57 -7.94
C ASN A 49 0.50 21.96 -6.93
N THR A 50 -0.40 21.05 -6.64
CA THR A 50 -1.38 21.21 -5.57
C THR A 50 -0.97 20.29 -4.42
N PRO A 51 -0.34 20.84 -3.35
CA PRO A 51 0.01 20.02 -2.20
C PRO A 51 -1.27 19.48 -1.56
N ALA A 52 -1.41 18.16 -1.48
CA ALA A 52 -2.44 17.52 -0.70
C ALA A 52 -1.95 17.40 0.76
N LEU A 53 -2.79 17.77 1.73
CA LEU A 53 -2.57 17.49 3.16
C LEU A 53 -1.18 17.91 3.68
N GLY A 54 -0.71 19.11 3.33
CA GLY A 54 0.59 19.60 3.82
C GLY A 54 1.79 19.13 3.00
N GLY A 55 1.55 18.56 1.84
CA GLY A 55 2.61 18.10 0.94
C GLY A 55 3.51 19.20 0.39
N VAL A 56 4.56 18.79 -0.29
CA VAL A 56 5.62 19.63 -0.83
C VAL A 56 5.14 20.45 -2.02
N ALA A 57 5.56 21.71 -2.07
CA ALA A 57 5.40 22.54 -3.25
C ALA A 57 6.57 22.27 -4.23
N TYR A 58 6.29 21.55 -5.32
CA TYR A 58 7.25 21.38 -6.41
C TYR A 58 7.14 22.50 -7.46
N SER A 59 8.26 22.86 -8.08
CA SER A 59 8.24 23.63 -9.31
C SER A 59 7.59 22.80 -10.46
N ALA A 60 7.10 23.48 -11.48
CA ALA A 60 6.50 22.80 -12.63
C ALA A 60 7.45 21.74 -13.23
N GLY A 61 6.95 20.55 -13.44
CA GLY A 61 7.73 19.40 -13.93
C GLY A 61 8.57 18.67 -12.88
N ALA A 62 8.98 19.30 -11.80
CA ALA A 62 9.82 18.67 -10.76
C ALA A 62 9.10 17.53 -10.03
N GLN A 63 7.78 17.66 -9.82
CA GLN A 63 6.98 16.60 -9.21
C GLN A 63 6.96 15.33 -10.06
N LYS A 64 6.80 15.45 -11.37
CA LYS A 64 6.83 14.30 -12.28
C LYS A 64 8.21 13.68 -12.38
N ALA A 65 9.28 14.48 -12.36
CA ALA A 65 10.64 13.97 -12.35
C ALA A 65 10.92 13.14 -11.09
N ALA A 66 10.61 13.67 -9.91
CA ALA A 66 10.75 12.95 -8.64
C ALA A 66 9.90 11.67 -8.61
N SER A 67 8.63 11.74 -9.06
CA SER A 67 7.75 10.59 -9.20
C SER A 67 8.38 9.50 -10.08
N ALA A 68 8.93 9.86 -11.24
CA ALA A 68 9.56 8.91 -12.15
C ALA A 68 10.81 8.24 -11.56
N GLU A 69 11.66 9.00 -10.86
CA GLU A 69 12.85 8.46 -10.17
C GLU A 69 12.46 7.44 -9.10
N ILE A 70 11.48 7.77 -8.26
CA ILE A 70 10.99 6.90 -7.20
C ILE A 70 10.34 5.65 -7.79
N ALA A 71 9.44 5.81 -8.76
CA ALA A 71 8.75 4.72 -9.44
C ALA A 71 9.71 3.70 -10.09
N ALA A 72 10.84 4.17 -10.62
CA ALA A 72 11.81 3.32 -11.32
C ALA A 72 12.44 2.24 -10.43
N THR A 73 12.36 2.38 -9.11
CA THR A 73 12.91 1.40 -8.15
C THR A 73 11.97 0.23 -7.89
N PHE A 74 10.66 0.41 -8.08
CA PHE A 74 9.65 -0.58 -7.72
C PHE A 74 9.70 -1.89 -8.53
N PRO A 75 9.89 -1.89 -9.85
CA PRO A 75 9.94 -3.13 -10.63
C PRO A 75 11.00 -4.11 -10.14
N ALA A 76 12.23 -3.66 -9.96
CA ALA A 76 13.31 -4.52 -9.48
C ALA A 76 13.05 -5.05 -8.07
N TYR A 77 12.47 -4.23 -7.20
CA TYR A 77 12.05 -4.66 -5.87
C TYR A 77 11.01 -5.78 -5.94
N LEU A 78 9.89 -5.56 -6.64
CA LEU A 78 8.80 -6.53 -6.73
C LEU A 78 9.26 -7.84 -7.37
N ASP A 79 9.96 -7.76 -8.49
CA ASP A 79 10.44 -8.94 -9.22
C ASP A 79 11.43 -9.77 -8.37
N GLY A 80 12.23 -9.10 -7.54
CA GLY A 80 13.15 -9.73 -6.58
C GLY A 80 12.47 -10.51 -5.45
N LEU A 81 11.19 -10.25 -5.15
CA LEU A 81 10.45 -10.98 -4.12
C LEU A 81 10.04 -12.40 -4.54
N GLY A 82 9.99 -12.70 -5.83
CA GLY A 82 9.63 -14.02 -6.36
C GLY A 82 8.23 -14.49 -5.96
N LEU A 83 7.25 -13.61 -5.89
CA LEU A 83 5.90 -13.88 -5.37
C LEU A 83 4.92 -14.50 -6.38
N GLY A 84 5.34 -14.82 -7.58
CA GLY A 84 4.45 -15.30 -8.65
C GLY A 84 3.73 -14.18 -9.40
N VAL A 85 3.85 -12.93 -8.93
CA VAL A 85 3.55 -11.71 -9.67
C VAL A 85 4.83 -10.93 -9.91
N THR A 86 4.90 -10.27 -11.04
CA THR A 86 6.01 -9.42 -11.45
C THR A 86 5.50 -8.02 -11.79
N SER A 87 6.39 -7.06 -11.95
CA SER A 87 6.03 -5.70 -12.39
C SER A 87 5.22 -5.69 -13.69
N SER A 88 5.43 -6.67 -14.57
CA SER A 88 4.67 -6.81 -15.83
C SER A 88 3.30 -7.48 -15.66
N THR A 89 3.05 -8.24 -14.61
CA THR A 89 1.79 -8.99 -14.38
C THR A 89 0.94 -8.41 -13.25
N LEU A 90 1.47 -7.48 -12.47
CA LEU A 90 0.81 -6.94 -11.28
C LEU A 90 -0.52 -6.25 -11.61
N ALA A 91 -0.56 -5.43 -12.67
CA ALA A 91 -1.79 -4.77 -13.12
C ALA A 91 -2.91 -5.79 -13.46
N ALA A 92 -2.55 -6.91 -14.08
CA ALA A 92 -3.49 -7.98 -14.37
C ALA A 92 -3.98 -8.68 -13.08
N ALA A 93 -3.10 -8.86 -12.08
CA ALA A 93 -3.47 -9.42 -10.80
C ALA A 93 -4.48 -8.52 -10.05
N VAL A 94 -4.21 -7.22 -9.97
CA VAL A 94 -5.16 -6.25 -9.38
C VAL A 94 -6.49 -6.24 -10.15
N THR A 95 -6.43 -6.27 -11.49
CA THR A 95 -7.62 -6.34 -12.34
C THR A 95 -8.47 -7.58 -12.05
N ALA A 96 -7.84 -8.72 -11.75
CA ALA A 96 -8.58 -9.94 -11.37
C ALA A 96 -9.33 -9.76 -10.04
N GLN A 97 -8.72 -9.11 -9.04
CA GLN A 97 -9.37 -8.79 -7.76
C GLN A 97 -10.56 -7.83 -7.96
N LEU A 98 -10.38 -6.79 -8.80
CA LEU A 98 -11.47 -5.86 -9.14
C LEU A 98 -12.63 -6.58 -9.82
N LYS A 99 -12.33 -7.45 -10.77
CA LYS A 99 -13.34 -8.24 -11.47
C LYS A 99 -14.14 -9.12 -10.52
N GLU A 100 -13.45 -9.84 -9.63
CA GLU A 100 -14.11 -10.72 -8.64
C GLU A 100 -15.05 -9.92 -7.74
N GLU A 101 -14.59 -8.76 -7.23
CA GLU A 101 -15.42 -7.91 -6.38
C GLU A 101 -16.63 -7.35 -7.12
N ILE A 102 -16.45 -6.84 -8.33
CA ILE A 102 -17.54 -6.26 -9.14
C ILE A 102 -18.58 -7.35 -9.46
N GLU A 103 -18.17 -8.54 -9.88
CA GLU A 103 -19.08 -9.65 -10.16
C GLU A 103 -19.81 -10.14 -8.90
N ARG A 104 -19.13 -10.11 -7.74
CA ARG A 104 -19.76 -10.39 -6.44
C ARG A 104 -20.85 -9.38 -6.10
N GLN A 105 -20.63 -8.10 -6.38
CA GLN A 105 -21.64 -7.05 -6.18
C GLN A 105 -22.82 -7.18 -7.13
N ILE A 106 -22.54 -7.45 -8.40
CA ILE A 106 -23.59 -7.72 -9.40
C ILE A 106 -24.49 -8.90 -8.94
N ALA A 107 -23.89 -9.99 -8.49
CA ALA A 107 -24.63 -11.15 -8.00
C ALA A 107 -25.49 -10.85 -6.75
N LYS A 108 -25.12 -9.87 -5.94
CA LYS A 108 -25.90 -9.36 -4.81
C LYS A 108 -27.01 -8.38 -5.22
N GLY A 109 -27.13 -8.04 -6.50
CA GLY A 109 -28.13 -7.10 -7.01
C GLY A 109 -27.69 -5.64 -6.99
N THR A 110 -26.42 -5.35 -6.71
CA THR A 110 -25.88 -3.98 -6.83
C THR A 110 -25.93 -3.53 -8.28
N ALA A 111 -26.51 -2.36 -8.53
CA ALA A 111 -26.52 -1.75 -9.84
C ALA A 111 -25.12 -1.22 -10.19
N VAL A 112 -24.41 -1.95 -11.05
CA VAL A 112 -23.09 -1.53 -11.56
C VAL A 112 -23.30 -0.85 -12.92
N PRO A 113 -22.82 0.38 -13.13
CA PRO A 113 -23.06 1.12 -14.37
C PRO A 113 -22.37 0.48 -15.56
N GLN A 114 -23.07 0.50 -16.71
CA GLN A 114 -22.48 0.16 -18.02
C GLN A 114 -21.47 1.22 -18.44
N LEU A 115 -20.62 0.89 -19.42
CA LEU A 115 -19.68 1.85 -20.02
C LEU A 115 -20.44 3.11 -20.48
N GLY A 116 -19.94 4.29 -20.12
CA GLY A 116 -20.59 5.58 -20.36
C GLY A 116 -21.61 5.99 -19.30
N GLY A 117 -21.98 5.10 -18.36
CA GLY A 117 -22.71 5.47 -17.14
C GLY A 117 -21.81 6.17 -16.13
N SER A 118 -22.25 6.27 -14.87
CA SER A 118 -21.47 6.94 -13.84
C SER A 118 -21.47 6.14 -12.54
N PHE A 119 -20.31 6.14 -11.87
CA PHE A 119 -20.16 5.70 -10.48
C PHE A 119 -20.34 6.91 -9.54
N THR A 120 -21.04 6.70 -8.45
CA THR A 120 -21.17 7.69 -7.38
C THR A 120 -20.55 7.12 -6.10
N THR A 121 -19.56 7.84 -5.57
CA THR A 121 -18.94 7.57 -4.29
C THR A 121 -19.33 8.65 -3.27
N ALA A 122 -18.84 8.54 -2.04
CA ALA A 122 -19.04 9.60 -1.04
C ALA A 122 -18.31 10.92 -1.41
N ARG A 123 -17.40 10.92 -2.41
CA ARG A 123 -16.59 12.08 -2.77
C ARG A 123 -16.95 12.68 -4.11
N ALA A 124 -17.30 11.87 -5.10
CA ALA A 124 -17.54 12.33 -6.47
C ALA A 124 -18.51 11.41 -7.23
N THR A 125 -19.14 11.99 -8.25
CA THR A 125 -19.80 11.22 -9.32
C THR A 125 -18.95 11.36 -10.57
N LEU A 126 -18.40 10.24 -11.05
CA LEU A 126 -17.47 10.18 -12.17
C LEU A 126 -17.94 9.20 -13.24
N PRO A 127 -17.66 9.46 -14.52
CA PRO A 127 -18.06 8.56 -15.59
C PRO A 127 -17.36 7.21 -15.49
N ASN A 128 -18.08 6.15 -15.91
CA ASN A 128 -17.48 4.85 -16.16
C ASN A 128 -16.89 4.82 -17.58
N ASP A 129 -15.61 4.99 -17.69
CA ASP A 129 -14.85 4.86 -18.93
C ASP A 129 -13.82 3.72 -18.89
N TRP A 130 -13.76 2.98 -17.78
CA TRP A 130 -12.76 1.95 -17.49
C TRP A 130 -13.33 0.52 -17.40
N LEU A 131 -14.63 0.36 -17.07
CA LEU A 131 -15.29 -0.94 -16.89
C LEU A 131 -16.27 -1.22 -18.01
N THR A 132 -16.12 -2.36 -18.68
CA THR A 132 -17.07 -2.87 -19.67
C THR A 132 -17.78 -4.12 -19.12
N LEU A 133 -19.09 -4.12 -19.15
CA LEU A 133 -19.92 -5.27 -18.79
C LEU A 133 -20.56 -5.90 -20.02
N THR A 134 -20.80 -7.21 -19.96
CA THR A 134 -21.70 -7.94 -20.87
C THR A 134 -22.95 -8.40 -20.11
N GLY A 135 -24.10 -8.37 -20.78
CA GLY A 135 -25.38 -8.68 -20.12
C GLY A 135 -25.88 -7.54 -19.22
N THR A 136 -26.96 -7.79 -18.49
CA THR A 136 -27.65 -6.83 -17.64
C THR A 136 -28.15 -7.48 -16.35
N GLY A 137 -28.49 -6.64 -15.36
CA GLY A 137 -28.99 -7.11 -14.06
C GLY A 137 -27.99 -8.02 -13.34
N THR A 138 -28.48 -8.94 -12.55
CA THR A 138 -27.65 -9.84 -11.72
C THR A 138 -26.87 -10.90 -12.52
N SER A 139 -27.15 -11.03 -13.82
CA SER A 139 -26.42 -11.92 -14.74
C SER A 139 -25.30 -11.23 -15.50
N ALA A 140 -25.13 -9.93 -15.35
CA ALA A 140 -24.04 -9.20 -15.99
C ALA A 140 -22.68 -9.76 -15.56
N LYS A 141 -21.71 -9.69 -16.48
CA LYS A 141 -20.33 -10.13 -16.27
C LYS A 141 -19.35 -9.04 -16.67
N VAL A 142 -18.23 -8.99 -16.00
CA VAL A 142 -17.13 -8.11 -16.37
C VAL A 142 -16.45 -8.67 -17.62
N ALA A 143 -16.55 -7.91 -18.71
CA ALA A 143 -15.91 -8.24 -19.98
C ALA A 143 -14.48 -7.67 -20.05
N ASN A 144 -14.28 -6.45 -19.57
CA ASN A 144 -12.97 -5.80 -19.56
C ASN A 144 -12.87 -4.77 -18.43
N ILE A 145 -11.68 -4.62 -17.91
CA ILE A 145 -11.24 -3.50 -17.05
C ILE A 145 -9.98 -2.91 -17.69
N ASP A 146 -10.06 -1.64 -18.08
CA ASP A 146 -8.89 -0.85 -18.45
C ASP A 146 -8.22 -0.33 -17.18
N TYR A 147 -7.13 -0.98 -16.78
CA TYR A 147 -6.43 -0.67 -15.54
C TYR A 147 -5.90 0.76 -15.47
N GLY A 148 -5.34 1.27 -16.57
CA GLY A 148 -4.83 2.64 -16.60
C GLY A 148 -5.93 3.67 -16.38
N LYS A 149 -7.10 3.47 -17.00
CA LYS A 149 -8.28 4.32 -16.77
C LYS A 149 -8.87 4.14 -15.38
N PHE A 150 -8.84 2.93 -14.83
CA PHE A 150 -9.24 2.68 -13.44
C PHE A 150 -8.37 3.48 -12.47
N VAL A 151 -7.04 3.45 -12.62
CA VAL A 151 -6.11 4.24 -11.80
C VAL A 151 -6.38 5.74 -11.95
N ALA A 152 -6.65 6.22 -13.16
CA ALA A 152 -7.05 7.61 -13.40
C ALA A 152 -8.39 7.96 -12.72
N TYR A 153 -9.37 7.03 -12.74
CA TYR A 153 -10.63 7.18 -12.04
C TYR A 153 -10.43 7.31 -10.52
N VAL A 154 -9.56 6.49 -9.91
CA VAL A 154 -9.24 6.59 -8.48
C VAL A 154 -8.59 7.92 -8.15
N ALA A 155 -7.65 8.38 -8.99
CA ALA A 155 -6.97 9.68 -8.84
C ALA A 155 -7.94 10.87 -8.99
N ALA A 156 -8.97 10.75 -9.84
CA ALA A 156 -10.02 11.75 -10.01
C ALA A 156 -11.05 11.75 -8.87
N ASN A 157 -11.30 10.57 -8.26
CA ASN A 157 -12.23 10.44 -7.15
C ASN A 157 -11.72 11.15 -5.88
N GLN A 158 -10.41 11.13 -5.66
CA GLN A 158 -9.76 11.83 -4.56
C GLN A 158 -8.35 12.25 -4.97
N GLN A 159 -8.01 13.52 -4.74
CA GLN A 159 -6.66 14.03 -5.00
C GLN A 159 -5.58 13.12 -4.45
N LEU A 160 -4.61 12.77 -5.27
CA LEU A 160 -3.45 11.95 -4.88
C LEU A 160 -2.62 12.63 -3.79
N LYS A 161 -1.92 11.82 -2.99
CA LYS A 161 -0.87 12.33 -2.11
C LYS A 161 0.21 13.02 -2.94
N SER A 162 0.92 13.97 -2.35
CA SER A 162 2.08 14.60 -3.01
C SER A 162 3.21 13.59 -3.21
N VAL A 163 4.17 13.93 -4.01
CA VAL A 163 5.48 13.24 -4.05
C VAL A 163 6.36 13.85 -2.96
N VAL A 164 6.86 13.11 -2.01
CA VAL A 164 6.62 11.69 -1.76
C VAL A 164 5.33 11.48 -0.96
N ALA A 165 4.73 10.32 -1.04
CA ALA A 165 3.44 10.05 -0.41
C ALA A 165 3.53 9.76 1.09
N PHE A 166 4.65 9.18 1.56
CA PHE A 166 4.85 8.70 2.92
C PHE A 166 6.10 9.29 3.58
N ASP A 167 7.24 9.32 2.92
CA ASP A 167 8.52 9.77 3.50
C ASP A 167 8.83 11.23 3.15
N ALA A 168 7.97 12.14 3.59
CA ALA A 168 7.97 13.52 3.10
C ALA A 168 8.83 14.51 3.91
N VAL A 169 9.30 14.16 5.12
CA VAL A 169 10.02 15.13 5.98
C VAL A 169 11.32 15.61 5.33
N GLY A 170 11.53 16.91 5.36
CA GLY A 170 12.74 17.56 4.85
C GLY A 170 12.97 17.51 3.34
N VAL A 171 12.19 16.69 2.63
CA VAL A 171 12.34 16.52 1.18
C VAL A 171 11.95 17.81 0.45
N THR A 172 12.83 18.27 -0.44
CA THR A 172 12.66 19.51 -1.21
C THR A 172 12.32 20.74 -0.36
N GLY A 173 12.87 20.81 0.87
CA GLY A 173 12.66 21.94 1.77
C GLY A 173 11.33 21.90 2.55
N ASN A 174 10.62 20.79 2.54
CA ASN A 174 9.38 20.64 3.31
C ASN A 174 9.68 20.35 4.79
N PRO A 175 9.35 21.25 5.74
CA PRO A 175 9.53 21.00 7.16
C PRO A 175 8.43 20.11 7.75
N ASN A 176 7.38 19.76 6.98
CA ASN A 176 6.25 19.00 7.50
C ASN A 176 6.62 17.51 7.64
N ILE A 177 6.17 16.93 8.73
CA ILE A 177 6.42 15.54 9.09
C ILE A 177 5.20 14.73 8.63
N SER A 178 5.43 13.66 7.86
CA SER A 178 4.39 12.65 7.69
C SER A 178 4.20 11.86 8.97
N GLY A 179 3.01 11.29 9.19
CA GLY A 179 2.76 10.43 10.35
C GLY A 179 3.74 9.26 10.42
N GLU A 180 4.09 8.73 9.27
CA GLU A 180 4.94 7.57 9.10
C GLU A 180 6.39 7.82 9.54
N THR A 181 6.95 9.00 9.30
CA THR A 181 8.34 9.33 9.69
C THR A 181 8.57 9.29 11.20
N ASN A 182 7.53 9.53 12.01
CA ASN A 182 7.63 9.40 13.46
C ASN A 182 7.86 7.95 13.95
N LEU A 183 7.60 6.94 13.12
CA LEU A 183 7.87 5.54 13.45
C LEU A 183 9.38 5.23 13.48
N PHE A 184 10.18 6.09 12.88
CA PHE A 184 11.63 5.90 12.70
C PHE A 184 12.48 6.82 13.58
N GLY A 185 11.87 7.46 14.55
CA GLY A 185 12.57 8.29 15.51
C GLY A 185 13.54 7.51 16.40
N SER A 186 14.42 8.24 17.05
CA SER A 186 15.39 7.74 18.02
C SER A 186 15.41 8.62 19.27
N ALA A 187 16.28 8.30 20.24
CA ALA A 187 16.50 9.17 21.39
C ALA A 187 17.11 10.53 21.00
N ALA A 188 17.81 10.60 19.88
CA ALA A 188 18.48 11.81 19.39
C ALA A 188 17.66 12.57 18.32
N SER A 189 16.73 11.91 17.65
CA SER A 189 15.89 12.50 16.61
C SER A 189 14.44 12.01 16.73
N ARG A 190 13.50 12.93 16.67
CA ARG A 190 12.07 12.61 16.76
C ARG A 190 11.58 11.76 15.59
N TYR A 191 12.17 11.93 14.44
CA TYR A 191 11.79 11.27 13.18
C TYR A 191 13.02 11.08 12.29
N ALA A 192 12.90 10.23 11.28
CA ALA A 192 13.91 10.06 10.24
C ALA A 192 13.26 9.73 8.89
N ASN A 193 13.93 10.11 7.81
CA ASN A 193 13.62 9.53 6.51
C ASN A 193 13.89 8.02 6.55
N PHE A 194 13.09 7.26 5.83
CA PHE A 194 13.13 5.80 5.86
C PHE A 194 13.21 5.17 4.47
N THR A 195 13.43 6.01 3.44
CA THR A 195 13.71 5.59 2.06
C THR A 195 15.00 6.22 1.57
N ALA A 196 15.72 5.52 0.68
CA ALA A 196 16.95 6.03 0.11
C ALA A 196 16.75 7.35 -0.65
N TRP A 197 15.64 7.45 -1.38
CA TRP A 197 15.36 8.66 -2.17
C TRP A 197 15.16 9.87 -1.26
N SER A 198 14.26 9.79 -0.29
CA SER A 198 13.93 10.90 0.60
C SER A 198 15.14 11.27 1.49
N TRP A 199 15.85 10.28 2.01
CA TRP A 199 17.07 10.49 2.78
C TRP A 199 18.10 11.36 2.03
N ASN A 200 18.36 10.99 0.76
CA ASN A 200 19.36 11.70 -0.07
C ASN A 200 18.85 13.03 -0.63
N HIS A 201 17.53 13.30 -0.52
CA HIS A 201 16.90 14.54 -0.99
C HIS A 201 16.39 15.42 0.14
N ASN A 202 16.66 15.07 1.40
CA ASN A 202 16.37 15.95 2.53
C ASN A 202 17.30 17.17 2.49
N THR A 203 16.71 18.37 2.48
CA THR A 203 17.42 19.65 2.41
C THR A 203 17.08 20.59 3.58
N VAL A 204 16.42 20.07 4.62
CA VAL A 204 16.05 20.83 5.82
C VAL A 204 17.13 20.64 6.89
N ALA A 205 18.02 21.60 7.01
CA ALA A 205 19.07 21.56 8.01
C ALA A 205 18.53 21.61 9.44
N GLY A 206 19.09 20.79 10.32
CA GLY A 206 18.80 20.79 11.77
C GLY A 206 17.62 19.91 12.17
N ASP A 207 17.03 19.14 11.24
CA ASP A 207 15.94 18.20 11.57
C ASP A 207 16.45 16.78 11.94
N ALA A 208 17.72 16.49 11.70
CA ALA A 208 18.39 15.22 12.00
C ALA A 208 17.71 13.99 11.37
N SER A 209 17.10 14.16 10.20
CA SER A 209 16.27 13.13 9.57
C SER A 209 16.85 12.54 8.28
N GLY A 210 17.92 13.08 7.71
CA GLY A 210 18.44 12.65 6.42
C GLY A 210 19.94 12.96 6.20
N GLN A 211 20.36 12.95 4.94
CA GLN A 211 21.74 13.18 4.55
C GLN A 211 22.25 14.57 4.92
N ASP A 212 21.40 15.57 4.84
CA ASP A 212 21.76 16.97 5.10
C ASP A 212 22.34 17.14 6.51
N ASP A 213 21.72 16.54 7.53
CA ASP A 213 22.16 16.63 8.91
C ASP A 213 23.22 15.60 9.31
N THR A 214 23.21 14.43 8.70
CA THR A 214 24.12 13.34 9.08
C THR A 214 25.43 13.37 8.32
N GLY A 215 25.48 14.04 7.17
CA GLY A 215 26.61 14.04 6.24
C GLY A 215 26.88 12.68 5.60
N GLN A 216 25.97 11.70 5.75
CA GLN A 216 26.09 10.34 5.23
C GLN A 216 24.98 10.07 4.25
N ASP A 217 25.31 9.46 3.11
CA ASP A 217 24.31 8.92 2.22
C ASP A 217 23.55 7.73 2.87
N TRP A 218 22.44 7.33 2.27
CA TRP A 218 21.61 6.24 2.76
C TRP A 218 22.37 4.94 3.01
N ALA A 219 23.23 4.54 2.06
CA ALA A 219 23.95 3.27 2.13
C ALA A 219 24.96 3.27 3.28
N ALA A 220 25.71 4.36 3.45
CA ALA A 220 26.66 4.50 4.53
C ALA A 220 25.98 4.56 5.89
N TYR A 221 24.87 5.29 6.00
CA TYR A 221 24.14 5.41 7.26
C TYR A 221 23.51 4.08 7.69
N THR A 222 22.83 3.38 6.79
CA THR A 222 22.16 2.12 7.12
C THR A 222 23.11 0.95 7.33
N ALA A 223 24.33 1.01 6.79
CA ALA A 223 25.37 0.02 7.04
C ALA A 223 25.97 0.10 8.47
N SER A 224 25.78 1.22 9.18
CA SER A 224 26.30 1.38 10.53
C SER A 224 25.56 0.48 11.52
N SER A 225 26.29 -0.37 12.23
CA SER A 225 25.74 -1.24 13.27
C SER A 225 25.20 -0.50 14.50
N SER A 226 25.55 0.78 14.65
CA SER A 226 25.13 1.63 15.77
C SER A 226 23.75 2.26 15.58
N ASN A 227 23.23 2.31 14.33
CA ASN A 227 21.91 2.85 14.08
C ASN A 227 20.83 1.75 14.05
N THR A 228 19.63 2.13 14.46
CA THR A 228 18.49 1.20 14.55
C THR A 228 17.53 1.31 13.35
N LEU A 229 17.77 2.27 12.44
CA LEU A 229 16.80 2.61 11.38
C LEU A 229 16.48 1.42 10.46
N ALA A 230 17.50 0.73 9.97
CA ALA A 230 17.29 -0.45 9.11
C ALA A 230 16.48 -1.55 9.82
N ARG A 231 16.73 -1.73 11.14
CA ARG A 231 15.96 -2.67 11.97
C ARG A 231 14.52 -2.20 12.16
N GLN A 232 14.28 -0.91 12.40
CA GLN A 232 12.93 -0.35 12.53
C GLN A 232 12.13 -0.54 11.25
N ILE A 233 12.72 -0.24 10.08
CA ILE A 233 12.10 -0.44 8.77
C ILE A 233 11.73 -1.91 8.58
N LYS A 234 12.64 -2.83 8.91
CA LYS A 234 12.39 -4.27 8.83
C LYS A 234 11.24 -4.69 9.76
N LEU A 235 11.23 -4.24 11.01
CA LEU A 235 10.25 -4.67 12.03
C LEU A 235 8.80 -4.38 11.64
N ILE A 236 8.54 -3.29 10.93
CA ILE A 236 7.18 -2.92 10.51
C ILE A 236 6.82 -3.43 9.11
N ASN A 237 7.74 -4.10 8.43
CA ASN A 237 7.52 -4.63 7.09
C ASN A 237 7.13 -6.12 7.13
N PRO A 238 5.85 -6.48 6.90
CA PRO A 238 5.42 -7.87 6.90
C PRO A 238 6.11 -8.70 5.80
N ILE A 239 6.45 -8.08 4.66
CA ILE A 239 7.14 -8.75 3.55
C ILE A 239 8.53 -9.28 3.95
N ALA A 240 9.17 -8.63 4.94
CA ALA A 240 10.49 -9.05 5.42
C ALA A 240 10.46 -10.34 6.26
N TYR A 241 9.27 -10.80 6.64
CA TYR A 241 9.07 -11.99 7.49
C TYR A 241 8.26 -13.08 6.80
N LEU A 242 7.28 -12.73 5.99
CA LEU A 242 6.53 -13.69 5.20
C LEU A 242 7.47 -14.48 4.28
N ASN A 243 7.20 -15.78 4.13
CA ASN A 243 8.03 -16.71 3.36
C ASN A 243 9.46 -16.91 3.92
N THR A 244 9.64 -16.70 5.21
CA THR A 244 10.89 -16.97 5.95
C THR A 244 10.64 -18.06 7.00
N SER A 245 11.55 -18.20 7.97
CA SER A 245 11.36 -19.05 9.15
C SER A 245 10.53 -18.41 10.26
N ALA A 246 10.01 -17.20 10.06
CA ALA A 246 9.13 -16.55 11.02
C ALA A 246 7.77 -17.25 11.06
N ASP A 247 7.15 -17.28 12.23
CA ASP A 247 5.84 -17.91 12.45
C ASP A 247 4.71 -16.91 12.16
N ALA A 248 4.21 -16.92 10.93
CA ALA A 248 3.13 -16.04 10.51
C ALA A 248 1.77 -16.55 11.01
N ALA A 249 0.85 -15.63 11.30
CA ALA A 249 -0.54 -15.97 11.62
C ALA A 249 -1.15 -16.86 10.53
N PRO A 250 -1.82 -17.98 10.89
CA PRO A 250 -2.36 -18.92 9.91
C PRO A 250 -3.57 -18.39 9.13
N TYR A 251 -4.22 -17.33 9.60
CA TYR A 251 -5.42 -16.78 8.99
C TYR A 251 -5.32 -15.26 8.80
N TRP A 252 -5.60 -14.79 7.57
CA TRP A 252 -5.51 -13.38 7.23
C TRP A 252 -6.81 -12.86 6.63
N TYR A 253 -7.31 -11.75 7.15
CA TYR A 253 -8.44 -11.01 6.60
C TYR A 253 -7.98 -9.61 6.21
N VAL A 254 -7.88 -9.35 4.91
CA VAL A 254 -7.30 -8.11 4.40
C VAL A 254 -8.31 -7.41 3.50
N ARG A 255 -8.49 -6.14 3.70
CA ARG A 255 -9.35 -5.27 2.89
C ARG A 255 -8.62 -4.01 2.48
N HIS A 256 -8.85 -3.60 1.24
CA HIS A 256 -8.41 -2.31 0.71
C HIS A 256 -9.51 -1.74 -0.17
N GLY A 257 -10.02 -0.54 0.12
CA GLY A 257 -11.16 0.02 -0.60
C GLY A 257 -10.89 0.18 -2.10
N MET A 258 -11.89 -0.14 -2.96
CA MET A 258 -11.74 -0.06 -4.41
C MET A 258 -11.39 1.36 -4.93
N VAL A 259 -11.71 2.41 -4.17
CA VAL A 259 -11.36 3.79 -4.51
C VAL A 259 -10.46 4.43 -3.45
N ASP A 260 -9.72 3.61 -2.72
CA ASP A 260 -8.72 4.04 -1.75
C ASP A 260 -7.42 4.40 -2.46
N ARG A 261 -7.10 5.70 -2.47
CA ARG A 261 -5.84 6.24 -3.04
C ARG A 261 -4.77 6.46 -1.97
N ASP A 262 -5.04 6.14 -0.70
CA ASP A 262 -4.08 6.45 0.38
C ASP A 262 -2.89 5.48 0.40
N THR A 263 -3.06 4.26 -0.16
CA THR A 263 -1.99 3.34 -0.52
C THR A 263 -2.19 2.80 -1.93
N ALA A 264 -1.13 2.32 -2.56
CA ALA A 264 -1.23 1.74 -3.91
C ALA A 264 -1.83 0.33 -3.87
N PHE A 265 -2.68 -0.02 -4.85
CA PHE A 265 -3.16 -1.39 -5.07
C PHE A 265 -1.99 -2.35 -5.32
N ALA A 266 -0.94 -1.85 -5.97
CA ALA A 266 0.31 -2.56 -6.18
C ALA A 266 0.91 -3.09 -4.86
N MET A 267 0.91 -2.27 -3.81
CA MET A 267 1.42 -2.67 -2.49
C MET A 267 0.50 -3.67 -1.80
N GLN A 268 -0.81 -3.52 -1.96
CA GLN A 268 -1.79 -4.43 -1.37
C GLN A 268 -1.77 -5.80 -2.05
N GLU A 269 -1.66 -5.83 -3.38
CA GLU A 269 -1.52 -7.09 -4.12
C GLU A 269 -0.20 -7.78 -3.78
N THR A 270 0.90 -7.02 -3.65
CA THR A 270 2.19 -7.57 -3.19
C THR A 270 2.06 -8.22 -1.81
N LEU A 271 1.40 -7.56 -0.86
CA LEU A 271 1.13 -8.14 0.46
C LEU A 271 0.29 -9.41 0.36
N TYR A 272 -0.80 -9.37 -0.42
CA TYR A 272 -1.68 -10.53 -0.62
C TYR A 272 -0.92 -11.73 -1.18
N GLN A 273 -0.10 -11.53 -2.21
CA GLN A 273 0.67 -12.60 -2.82
C GLN A 273 1.75 -13.16 -1.86
N ALA A 274 2.36 -12.30 -1.04
CA ALA A 274 3.30 -12.75 -0.02
C ALA A 274 2.62 -13.59 1.05
N ILE A 275 1.44 -13.19 1.54
CA ILE A 275 0.63 -13.96 2.48
C ILE A 275 0.23 -15.30 1.88
N LYS A 276 -0.29 -15.28 0.65
CA LYS A 276 -0.76 -16.49 -0.04
C LYS A 276 0.35 -17.51 -0.30
N LYS A 277 1.59 -17.04 -0.48
CA LYS A 277 2.75 -17.90 -0.73
C LYS A 277 3.33 -18.50 0.55
N ASP A 278 3.09 -17.88 1.71
CA ASP A 278 3.68 -18.31 2.97
C ASP A 278 3.13 -19.68 3.40
N PRO A 279 4.00 -20.68 3.66
CA PRO A 279 3.57 -22.04 3.97
C PRO A 279 2.86 -22.18 5.33
N SER A 280 3.03 -21.23 6.25
CA SER A 280 2.33 -21.23 7.55
C SER A 280 0.91 -20.69 7.44
N VAL A 281 0.59 -19.95 6.37
CA VAL A 281 -0.74 -19.41 6.14
C VAL A 281 -1.69 -20.47 5.61
N LYS A 282 -2.78 -20.72 6.34
CA LYS A 282 -3.82 -21.71 5.98
C LYS A 282 -4.91 -21.11 5.11
N ASP A 283 -5.26 -19.85 5.33
CA ASP A 283 -6.28 -19.16 4.54
C ASP A 283 -6.12 -17.64 4.59
N VAL A 284 -6.44 -16.99 3.47
CA VAL A 284 -6.45 -15.54 3.32
C VAL A 284 -7.72 -15.07 2.61
N SER A 285 -8.43 -14.14 3.24
CA SER A 285 -9.57 -13.43 2.64
C SER A 285 -9.14 -12.03 2.25
N PHE A 286 -8.80 -11.84 0.98
CA PHE A 286 -8.45 -10.53 0.42
C PHE A 286 -9.60 -10.01 -0.46
N LYS A 287 -9.98 -8.75 -0.31
CA LYS A 287 -10.99 -8.10 -1.18
C LYS A 287 -10.69 -6.61 -1.35
N LEU A 288 -11.19 -6.09 -2.46
CA LEU A 288 -11.24 -4.65 -2.78
C LEU A 288 -12.69 -4.14 -2.68
N PRO A 289 -13.23 -3.86 -1.48
CA PRO A 289 -14.63 -3.51 -1.30
C PRO A 289 -15.11 -2.40 -2.23
N TYR A 290 -16.23 -2.66 -2.88
CA TYR A 290 -16.77 -1.89 -4.00
C TYR A 290 -17.05 -0.43 -3.64
N LEU A 291 -16.42 0.51 -4.36
CA LEU A 291 -16.54 1.95 -4.22
C LEU A 291 -16.25 2.51 -2.81
N VAL A 292 -15.59 1.74 -1.95
CA VAL A 292 -15.15 2.21 -0.63
C VAL A 292 -13.78 2.89 -0.76
N GLY A 293 -13.62 4.02 -0.09
CA GLY A 293 -12.34 4.73 0.05
C GLY A 293 -11.53 4.24 1.25
N HIS A 294 -10.51 5.04 1.64
CA HIS A 294 -9.71 4.76 2.83
C HIS A 294 -10.58 4.80 4.08
N SER A 295 -10.72 3.65 4.73
CA SER A 295 -11.53 3.51 5.94
C SER A 295 -11.24 2.17 6.61
N GLY A 296 -11.61 2.04 7.86
CA GLY A 296 -11.75 0.77 8.56
C GLY A 296 -13.20 0.44 8.83
N ASN A 297 -13.46 -0.77 9.26
CA ASN A 297 -14.73 -1.16 9.87
C ASN A 297 -15.96 -1.22 8.94
N TYR A 298 -15.80 -1.30 7.62
CA TYR A 298 -16.96 -1.32 6.71
C TYR A 298 -17.59 -2.72 6.53
N ASP A 299 -16.91 -3.82 6.91
CA ASP A 299 -17.44 -5.18 6.86
C ASP A 299 -17.12 -6.00 8.12
N VAL A 300 -17.10 -5.36 9.29
CA VAL A 300 -16.68 -5.94 10.57
C VAL A 300 -17.47 -7.22 10.92
N GLN A 301 -18.76 -7.26 10.60
CA GLN A 301 -19.58 -8.45 10.85
C GLN A 301 -19.14 -9.63 9.98
N GLU A 302 -18.74 -9.37 8.74
CA GLU A 302 -18.17 -10.39 7.86
C GLU A 302 -16.83 -10.88 8.40
N ALA A 303 -15.98 -9.97 8.90
CA ALA A 303 -14.69 -10.31 9.50
C ALA A 303 -14.86 -11.20 10.73
N PHE A 304 -15.75 -10.84 11.66
CA PHE A 304 -16.03 -11.67 12.83
C PHE A 304 -16.62 -13.04 12.50
N ALA A 305 -17.55 -13.09 11.53
CA ALA A 305 -18.10 -14.36 11.07
C ALA A 305 -17.03 -15.26 10.45
N TRP A 306 -16.11 -14.66 9.65
CA TRP A 306 -15.01 -15.38 9.04
C TRP A 306 -14.03 -15.93 10.10
N ILE A 307 -13.61 -15.10 11.08
CA ILE A 307 -12.74 -15.54 12.19
C ILE A 307 -13.43 -16.65 13.01
N LYS A 308 -14.71 -16.47 13.34
CA LYS A 308 -15.46 -17.49 14.08
C LYS A 308 -15.46 -18.82 13.33
N ALA A 309 -15.70 -18.82 12.03
CA ALA A 309 -15.67 -20.04 11.25
C ALA A 309 -14.29 -20.74 11.28
N LYS A 310 -13.18 -19.96 11.33
CA LYS A 310 -11.83 -20.53 11.49
C LYS A 310 -11.61 -21.11 12.87
N LEU A 311 -12.08 -20.44 13.92
CA LEU A 311 -12.02 -20.96 15.30
C LEU A 311 -12.83 -22.25 15.45
N ASP A 312 -14.06 -22.27 14.93
CA ASP A 312 -14.91 -23.45 15.00
C ASP A 312 -14.32 -24.67 14.27
N ALA A 313 -13.54 -24.42 13.20
CA ALA A 313 -12.87 -25.48 12.43
C ALA A 313 -11.54 -25.95 13.05
N ASN A 314 -11.03 -25.25 14.08
CA ASN A 314 -9.75 -25.56 14.77
C ASN A 314 -9.96 -25.45 16.30
N PRO A 315 -10.77 -26.36 16.88
CA PRO A 315 -11.13 -26.35 18.30
C PRO A 315 -9.93 -26.58 19.21
#